data_2573e2330d07fc3d3967424d937907bf
#
_entry.id   2573e2330d07fc3d3967424d937907bf
#
_cell.length_a   1.000
_cell.length_b   1.000
_cell.length_c   1.000
_cell.angle_alpha   90.00
_cell.angle_beta   90.00
_cell.angle_gamma   90.00
#
_symmetry.space_group_name_H-M   'P 1'
#
loop_
_entity.id
_entity.type
_entity.pdbx_description
1 polymer ?
#
loop_
_entity_poly.entity_id
_entity_poly.type
_entity_poly.pdbx_seq_one_letter_code
_entity_poly.pdbx_strand_id
1 'polypeptide(L)'
;MKIAIVTGASSGMGREFARQIEFLYNDLDEIWVIARRKERLEELKKQLSINVRVFTGNLQYNEVYKEIESTLEEFNPDIKILVNGAGFGKVGNVEEITCKDQTDMIYLNCIALVRMTKLCIPYMLKGSHIVNLASASAFCPQPGFSVYAATKSLVLSFSRALREELLGQAITVTAVCPGPVETEFFNVSGKKENNGMKDSVTAKPEKVVKKALRDAEKGRTMSVYGLSMKLCRIATKLIPHGIILKIMKLFW
;
A
#
# COMPACT_ATOMS: atom_id res chain seq x y z
N MET A 1 -18.48 -16.51 5.82
CA MET A 1 -17.09 -16.71 5.36
C MET A 1 -16.26 -15.48 5.73
N LYS A 2 -15.12 -15.67 6.41
CA LYS A 2 -14.19 -14.59 6.79
C LYS A 2 -13.06 -14.52 5.77
N ILE A 3 -12.78 -13.35 5.23
CA ILE A 3 -11.76 -13.20 4.20
C ILE A 3 -10.79 -12.07 4.47
N ALA A 4 -9.62 -12.15 3.82
CA ALA A 4 -8.72 -11.04 3.61
C ALA A 4 -8.68 -10.65 2.13
N ILE A 5 -8.54 -9.37 1.82
CA ILE A 5 -8.38 -8.88 0.44
C ILE A 5 -7.05 -8.15 0.33
N VAL A 6 -6.22 -8.52 -0.66
CA VAL A 6 -4.91 -7.91 -0.89
C VAL A 6 -4.75 -7.49 -2.34
N THR A 7 -4.66 -6.18 -2.59
CA THR A 7 -4.32 -5.66 -3.91
C THR A 7 -2.81 -5.52 -4.09
N GLY A 8 -2.31 -5.68 -5.33
CA GLY A 8 -0.88 -5.66 -5.61
C GLY A 8 -0.12 -6.91 -5.13
N ALA A 9 -0.83 -8.03 -4.94
CA ALA A 9 -0.30 -9.26 -4.35
C ALA A 9 0.72 -10.03 -5.22
N SER A 10 0.97 -9.62 -6.45
CA SER A 10 1.90 -10.34 -7.35
C SER A 10 3.38 -10.15 -7.00
N SER A 11 3.75 -9.16 -6.16
CA SER A 11 5.14 -8.91 -5.79
C SER A 11 5.26 -8.00 -4.55
N GLY A 12 6.50 -7.84 -4.08
CA GLY A 12 6.87 -6.88 -3.05
C GLY A 12 6.05 -6.97 -1.77
N MET A 13 5.66 -5.82 -1.23
CA MET A 13 4.93 -5.77 0.05
C MET A 13 3.54 -6.40 -0.04
N GLY A 14 2.81 -6.25 -1.18
CA GLY A 14 1.49 -6.88 -1.34
C GLY A 14 1.55 -8.40 -1.23
N ARG A 15 2.54 -9.03 -1.91
CA ARG A 15 2.78 -10.49 -1.80
C ARG A 15 3.13 -10.89 -0.37
N GLU A 16 3.96 -10.11 0.28
CA GLU A 16 4.36 -10.37 1.65
C GLU A 16 3.21 -10.19 2.65
N PHE A 17 2.31 -9.23 2.42
CA PHE A 17 1.09 -9.11 3.21
C PHE A 17 0.23 -10.38 3.12
N ALA A 18 -0.01 -10.89 1.91
CA ALA A 18 -0.79 -12.12 1.74
C ALA A 18 -0.17 -13.30 2.49
N ARG A 19 1.18 -13.43 2.45
CA ARG A 19 1.89 -14.48 3.19
C ARG A 19 1.76 -14.36 4.70
N GLN A 20 1.89 -13.14 5.25
CA GLN A 20 1.88 -12.97 6.71
C GLN A 20 0.47 -12.95 7.30
N ILE A 21 -0.54 -12.55 6.53
CA ILE A 21 -1.95 -12.57 6.94
C ILE A 21 -2.38 -14.01 7.25
N GLU A 22 -1.98 -15.00 6.46
CA GLU A 22 -2.28 -16.42 6.69
C GLU A 22 -1.90 -16.88 8.10
N PHE A 23 -0.75 -16.41 8.63
CA PHE A 23 -0.25 -16.81 9.94
C PHE A 23 -0.80 -15.96 11.10
N LEU A 24 -1.28 -14.76 10.81
CA LEU A 24 -1.75 -13.84 11.86
C LEU A 24 -3.26 -13.94 12.09
N TYR A 25 -4.01 -14.31 11.08
CA TYR A 25 -5.47 -14.42 11.13
C TYR A 25 -5.88 -15.89 10.95
N ASN A 26 -5.79 -16.67 12.05
CA ASN A 26 -6.03 -18.12 12.02
C ASN A 26 -7.50 -18.52 11.75
N ASP A 27 -8.40 -17.55 11.68
CA ASP A 27 -9.84 -17.75 11.50
C ASP A 27 -10.36 -17.30 10.12
N LEU A 28 -9.45 -17.05 9.17
CA LEU A 28 -9.83 -16.76 7.78
C LEU A 28 -10.16 -18.05 7.01
N ASP A 29 -11.16 -17.97 6.16
CA ASP A 29 -11.55 -19.02 5.23
C ASP A 29 -10.81 -18.90 3.89
N GLU A 30 -10.63 -17.65 3.40
CA GLU A 30 -9.96 -17.37 2.12
C GLU A 30 -9.14 -16.07 2.17
N ILE A 31 -8.11 -16.01 1.29
CA ILE A 31 -7.43 -14.75 0.93
C ILE A 31 -7.70 -14.44 -0.54
N TRP A 32 -8.28 -13.27 -0.82
CA TRP A 32 -8.52 -12.78 -2.16
C TRP A 32 -7.35 -11.91 -2.61
N VAL A 33 -6.69 -12.32 -3.69
CA VAL A 33 -5.48 -11.65 -4.19
C VAL A 33 -5.73 -11.03 -5.55
N ILE A 34 -5.43 -9.73 -5.68
CA ILE A 34 -5.72 -8.96 -6.88
C ILE A 34 -4.41 -8.41 -7.48
N ALA A 35 -4.11 -8.73 -8.74
CA ALA A 35 -3.02 -8.11 -9.51
C ALA A 35 -3.14 -8.43 -11.02
N ARG A 36 -2.25 -7.82 -11.82
CA ARG A 36 -2.22 -8.00 -13.29
C ARG A 36 -1.54 -9.29 -13.73
N ARG A 37 -0.55 -9.79 -12.98
CA ARG A 37 0.30 -10.93 -13.35
C ARG A 37 -0.28 -12.22 -12.81
N LYS A 38 -1.08 -12.91 -13.63
CA LYS A 38 -1.80 -14.14 -13.25
C LYS A 38 -0.85 -15.22 -12.73
N GLU A 39 0.24 -15.48 -13.47
CA GLU A 39 1.21 -16.53 -13.14
C GLU A 39 1.77 -16.37 -11.73
N ARG A 40 2.08 -15.12 -11.34
CA ARG A 40 2.61 -14.82 -10.01
C ARG A 40 1.56 -14.94 -8.89
N LEU A 41 0.30 -14.71 -9.20
CA LEU A 41 -0.80 -14.94 -8.26
C LEU A 41 -1.03 -16.44 -8.07
N GLU A 42 -0.96 -17.23 -9.14
CA GLU A 42 -1.06 -18.70 -9.06
C GLU A 42 0.14 -19.32 -8.32
N GLU A 43 1.36 -18.77 -8.49
CA GLU A 43 2.51 -19.15 -7.67
C GLU A 43 2.30 -18.84 -6.19
N LEU A 44 1.77 -17.66 -5.86
CA LEU A 44 1.46 -17.29 -4.49
C LEU A 44 0.40 -18.22 -3.90
N LYS A 45 -0.67 -18.53 -4.66
CA LYS A 45 -1.70 -19.48 -4.27
C LYS A 45 -1.13 -20.85 -3.89
N LYS A 46 -0.16 -21.35 -4.65
CA LYS A 46 0.52 -22.64 -4.34
C LYS A 46 1.40 -22.61 -3.10
N GLN A 47 1.80 -21.42 -2.65
CA GLN A 47 2.68 -21.24 -1.48
C GLN A 47 1.92 -21.04 -0.17
N LEU A 48 0.64 -20.72 -0.24
CA LEU A 48 -0.23 -20.50 0.91
C LEU A 48 -1.02 -21.81 1.20
N SER A 49 -1.22 -22.09 2.48
CA SER A 49 -1.98 -23.26 2.92
C SER A 49 -3.48 -22.99 2.97
N ILE A 50 -3.86 -21.71 3.12
CA ILE A 50 -5.24 -21.25 3.10
C ILE A 50 -5.78 -21.19 1.65
N ASN A 51 -7.09 -21.28 1.49
CA ASN A 51 -7.73 -21.06 0.19
C ASN A 51 -7.43 -19.67 -0.36
N VAL A 52 -7.03 -19.60 -1.63
CA VAL A 52 -6.74 -18.34 -2.30
C VAL A 52 -7.62 -18.18 -3.54
N ARG A 53 -8.38 -17.09 -3.57
CA ARG A 53 -9.14 -16.66 -4.75
C ARG A 53 -8.34 -15.61 -5.52
N VAL A 54 -8.13 -15.86 -6.80
CA VAL A 54 -7.30 -15.02 -7.67
C VAL A 54 -8.19 -14.16 -8.56
N PHE A 55 -8.02 -12.84 -8.48
CA PHE A 55 -8.61 -11.86 -9.39
C PHE A 55 -7.50 -11.27 -10.26
N THR A 56 -7.50 -11.63 -11.53
CA THR A 56 -6.49 -11.15 -12.48
C THR A 56 -7.03 -9.95 -13.24
N GLY A 57 -6.46 -8.78 -13.03
CA GLY A 57 -6.89 -7.59 -13.74
C GLY A 57 -6.09 -6.34 -13.40
N ASN A 58 -6.28 -5.31 -14.21
CA ASN A 58 -5.72 -4.00 -13.97
C ASN A 58 -6.75 -3.12 -13.26
N LEU A 59 -6.43 -2.70 -12.04
CA LEU A 59 -7.28 -1.81 -11.24
C LEU A 59 -7.51 -0.42 -11.86
N GLN A 60 -6.96 -0.15 -13.03
CA GLN A 60 -7.31 1.03 -13.82
C GLN A 60 -8.60 0.85 -14.64
N TYR A 61 -9.07 -0.38 -14.81
CA TYR A 61 -10.24 -0.72 -15.62
C TYR A 61 -11.38 -1.27 -14.76
N ASN A 62 -12.60 -1.23 -15.30
CA ASN A 62 -13.81 -1.58 -14.54
C ASN A 62 -14.03 -3.09 -14.42
N GLU A 63 -13.47 -3.88 -15.31
CA GLU A 63 -13.76 -5.32 -15.44
C GLU A 63 -13.45 -6.07 -14.14
N VAL A 64 -12.27 -5.84 -13.58
CA VAL A 64 -11.85 -6.50 -12.33
C VAL A 64 -12.71 -6.08 -11.12
N TYR A 65 -13.20 -4.83 -11.12
CA TYR A 65 -14.11 -4.40 -10.05
C TYR A 65 -15.47 -5.07 -10.14
N LYS A 66 -16.00 -5.24 -11.36
CA LYS A 66 -17.28 -5.94 -11.57
C LYS A 66 -17.17 -7.40 -11.12
N GLU A 67 -16.05 -8.08 -11.42
CA GLU A 67 -15.81 -9.44 -10.97
C GLU A 67 -15.72 -9.53 -9.44
N ILE A 68 -15.00 -8.61 -8.79
CA ILE A 68 -14.91 -8.56 -7.32
C ILE A 68 -16.28 -8.24 -6.71
N GLU A 69 -17.02 -7.27 -7.27
CA GLU A 69 -18.34 -6.85 -6.79
C GLU A 69 -19.35 -7.99 -6.86
N SER A 70 -19.46 -8.67 -8.01
CA SER A 70 -20.36 -9.82 -8.15
C SER A 70 -19.98 -10.96 -7.20
N THR A 71 -18.68 -11.17 -6.97
CA THR A 71 -18.21 -12.19 -6.02
C THR A 71 -18.52 -11.80 -4.57
N LEU A 72 -18.39 -10.52 -4.22
CA LEU A 72 -18.78 -10.02 -2.89
C LEU A 72 -20.29 -10.16 -2.66
N GLU A 73 -21.11 -9.86 -3.66
CA GLU A 73 -22.57 -10.04 -3.59
C GLU A 73 -22.96 -11.51 -3.44
N GLU A 74 -22.33 -12.42 -4.21
CA GLU A 74 -22.59 -13.85 -4.19
C GLU A 74 -22.26 -14.48 -2.83
N PHE A 75 -21.07 -14.19 -2.28
CA PHE A 75 -20.56 -14.83 -1.06
C PHE A 75 -20.92 -14.07 0.22
N ASN A 76 -21.26 -12.79 0.13
CA ASN A 76 -21.51 -11.88 1.27
C ASN A 76 -20.53 -12.11 2.43
N PRO A 77 -19.20 -12.01 2.21
CA PRO A 77 -18.20 -12.37 3.20
C PRO A 77 -18.05 -11.30 4.29
N ASP A 78 -17.47 -11.70 5.43
CA ASP A 78 -16.95 -10.78 6.44
C ASP A 78 -15.47 -10.48 6.10
N ILE A 79 -15.20 -9.28 5.61
CA ILE A 79 -13.83 -8.84 5.28
C ILE A 79 -13.11 -8.43 6.57
N LYS A 80 -12.20 -9.27 7.06
CA LYS A 80 -11.40 -9.00 8.26
C LYS A 80 -10.28 -8.01 8.02
N ILE A 81 -9.67 -8.06 6.85
CA ILE A 81 -8.61 -7.13 6.49
C ILE A 81 -8.62 -6.82 4.98
N LEU A 82 -8.59 -5.53 4.66
CA LEU A 82 -8.33 -5.03 3.30
C LEU A 82 -6.93 -4.41 3.26
N VAL A 83 -6.06 -4.92 2.38
CA VAL A 83 -4.75 -4.34 2.11
C VAL A 83 -4.74 -3.69 0.73
N ASN A 84 -4.74 -2.37 0.70
CA ASN A 84 -4.54 -1.59 -0.52
C ASN A 84 -3.04 -1.45 -0.80
N GLY A 85 -2.47 -2.50 -1.42
CA GLY A 85 -1.03 -2.64 -1.70
C GLY A 85 -0.64 -2.34 -3.14
N ALA A 86 -1.58 -2.20 -4.06
CA ALA A 86 -1.30 -1.87 -5.44
C ALA A 86 -0.77 -0.44 -5.59
N GLY A 87 0.32 -0.28 -6.35
CA GLY A 87 0.90 1.03 -6.58
C GLY A 87 2.27 0.94 -7.23
N PHE A 88 2.71 2.03 -7.85
CA PHE A 88 4.06 2.17 -8.39
C PHE A 88 4.51 3.63 -8.32
N GLY A 89 5.78 3.89 -8.61
CA GLY A 89 6.37 5.21 -8.72
C GLY A 89 7.29 5.31 -9.91
N LYS A 90 7.47 6.50 -10.47
CA LYS A 90 8.45 6.85 -11.49
C LYS A 90 9.29 8.02 -10.97
N VAL A 91 10.61 7.86 -11.04
CA VAL A 91 11.59 8.89 -10.65
C VAL A 91 11.99 9.68 -11.89
N GLY A 92 11.99 10.99 -11.80
CA GLY A 92 12.30 11.96 -12.84
C GLY A 92 11.55 13.27 -12.63
N ASN A 93 11.97 14.32 -13.32
CA ASN A 93 11.24 15.58 -13.34
C ASN A 93 9.91 15.43 -14.09
N VAL A 94 8.95 16.31 -13.81
CA VAL A 94 7.61 16.24 -14.42
C VAL A 94 7.66 16.27 -15.95
N GLU A 95 8.60 17.00 -16.52
CA GLU A 95 8.81 17.11 -17.98
C GLU A 95 9.44 15.86 -18.61
N GLU A 96 10.17 15.07 -17.83
CA GLU A 96 10.87 13.85 -18.29
C GLU A 96 9.96 12.61 -18.27
N ILE A 97 9.01 12.57 -17.33
CA ILE A 97 8.10 11.45 -17.19
C ILE A 97 6.90 11.63 -18.11
N THR A 98 6.53 10.59 -18.85
CA THR A 98 5.37 10.67 -19.75
C THR A 98 4.09 11.05 -19.00
N CYS A 99 3.20 11.80 -19.63
CA CYS A 99 1.89 12.14 -19.05
C CYS A 99 1.13 10.86 -18.64
N LYS A 100 1.23 9.81 -19.46
CA LYS A 100 0.63 8.50 -19.18
C LYS A 100 1.15 7.91 -17.88
N ASP A 101 2.46 7.83 -17.65
CA ASP A 101 3.02 7.28 -16.42
C ASP A 101 2.61 8.09 -15.19
N GLN A 102 2.53 9.41 -15.30
CA GLN A 102 2.11 10.30 -14.23
C GLN A 102 0.63 10.09 -13.87
N THR A 103 -0.25 10.04 -14.88
CA THR A 103 -1.68 9.79 -14.66
C THR A 103 -1.95 8.37 -14.17
N ASP A 104 -1.22 7.37 -14.67
CA ASP A 104 -1.30 5.98 -14.21
C ASP A 104 -0.89 5.84 -12.74
N MET A 105 0.12 6.61 -12.27
CA MET A 105 0.46 6.66 -10.83
C MET A 105 -0.71 7.21 -10.00
N ILE A 106 -1.34 8.30 -10.44
CA ILE A 106 -2.49 8.88 -9.72
C ILE A 106 -3.64 7.87 -9.69
N TYR A 107 -3.92 7.26 -10.82
CA TYR A 107 -5.01 6.29 -10.91
C TYR A 107 -4.78 5.09 -10.00
N LEU A 108 -3.64 4.42 -10.12
CA LEU A 108 -3.38 3.19 -9.36
C LEU A 108 -3.16 3.46 -7.87
N ASN A 109 -2.38 4.49 -7.53
CA ASN A 109 -2.04 4.76 -6.14
C ASN A 109 -3.19 5.41 -5.35
N CYS A 110 -4.11 6.13 -6.02
CA CYS A 110 -5.16 6.90 -5.37
C CYS A 110 -6.56 6.41 -5.73
N ILE A 111 -6.95 6.47 -7.00
CA ILE A 111 -8.33 6.16 -7.42
C ILE A 111 -8.65 4.70 -7.15
N ALA A 112 -7.75 3.78 -7.51
CA ALA A 112 -7.95 2.35 -7.27
C ALA A 112 -8.07 2.03 -5.77
N LEU A 113 -7.25 2.67 -4.93
CA LEU A 113 -7.32 2.52 -3.47
C LEU A 113 -8.67 2.98 -2.92
N VAL A 114 -9.14 4.16 -3.33
CA VAL A 114 -10.45 4.69 -2.89
C VAL A 114 -11.59 3.79 -3.36
N ARG A 115 -11.56 3.34 -4.62
CA ARG A 115 -12.58 2.43 -5.18
C ARG A 115 -12.64 1.11 -4.44
N MET A 116 -11.49 0.44 -4.22
CA MET A 116 -11.44 -0.81 -3.45
C MET A 116 -11.94 -0.62 -2.03
N THR A 117 -11.55 0.48 -1.38
CA THR A 117 -12.00 0.80 -0.03
C THR A 117 -13.52 0.96 0.02
N LYS A 118 -14.09 1.77 -0.89
CA LYS A 118 -15.55 1.98 -0.97
C LYS A 118 -16.31 0.68 -1.23
N LEU A 119 -15.79 -0.18 -2.12
CA LEU A 119 -16.39 -1.46 -2.46
C LEU A 119 -16.40 -2.44 -1.28
N CYS A 120 -15.34 -2.44 -0.46
CA CYS A 120 -15.18 -3.40 0.62
C CYS A 120 -15.87 -3.00 1.93
N ILE A 121 -16.01 -1.70 2.23
CA ILE A 121 -16.57 -1.22 3.51
C ILE A 121 -17.93 -1.86 3.87
N PRO A 122 -18.91 -2.04 2.95
CA PRO A 122 -20.18 -2.66 3.29
C PRO A 122 -20.07 -4.09 3.81
N TYR A 123 -18.98 -4.78 3.54
CA TYR A 123 -18.70 -6.15 3.94
C TYR A 123 -17.72 -6.25 5.12
N MET A 124 -17.39 -5.13 5.74
CA MET A 124 -16.50 -5.07 6.91
C MET A 124 -17.32 -4.93 8.19
N LEU A 125 -17.02 -5.78 9.17
CA LEU A 125 -17.68 -5.76 10.46
C LEU A 125 -16.75 -5.17 11.55
N LYS A 126 -17.30 -5.00 12.76
CA LYS A 126 -16.54 -4.59 13.94
C LYS A 126 -15.26 -5.43 14.10
N GLY A 127 -14.13 -4.75 14.28
CA GLY A 127 -12.82 -5.38 14.44
C GLY A 127 -12.08 -5.62 13.12
N SER A 128 -12.65 -5.19 11.98
CA SER A 128 -11.97 -5.24 10.68
C SER A 128 -10.90 -4.15 10.55
N HIS A 129 -9.94 -4.38 9.65
CA HIS A 129 -8.80 -3.49 9.42
C HIS A 129 -8.66 -3.09 7.96
N ILE A 130 -8.42 -1.81 7.70
CA ILE A 130 -7.99 -1.31 6.39
C ILE A 130 -6.51 -0.90 6.51
N VAL A 131 -5.66 -1.47 5.65
CA VAL A 131 -4.23 -1.19 5.59
C VAL A 131 -3.91 -0.54 4.24
N ASN A 132 -3.55 0.73 4.25
CA ASN A 132 -3.26 1.50 3.06
C ASN A 132 -1.75 1.72 2.90
N LEU A 133 -1.17 1.28 1.78
CA LEU A 133 0.26 1.48 1.50
C LEU A 133 0.53 2.92 1.03
N ALA A 134 0.84 3.80 1.99
CA ALA A 134 1.42 5.11 1.76
C ALA A 134 2.93 5.00 1.49
N SER A 135 3.73 5.92 2.00
CA SER A 135 5.19 5.97 1.93
C SER A 135 5.72 7.03 2.90
N ALA A 136 7.00 6.98 3.25
CA ALA A 136 7.70 8.11 3.86
C ALA A 136 7.71 9.36 2.94
N SER A 137 7.58 9.16 1.62
CA SER A 137 7.39 10.24 0.64
C SER A 137 6.12 11.07 0.87
N ALA A 138 5.18 10.58 1.70
CA ALA A 138 3.99 11.34 2.09
C ALA A 138 4.28 12.43 3.14
N PHE A 139 5.48 12.47 3.72
CA PHE A 139 5.79 13.39 4.81
C PHE A 139 6.22 14.79 4.32
N CYS A 140 6.76 14.89 3.11
CA CYS A 140 7.14 16.15 2.48
C CYS A 140 7.18 16.04 0.95
N PRO A 141 7.08 17.18 0.24
CA PRO A 141 7.28 17.21 -1.21
C PRO A 141 8.66 16.70 -1.61
N GLN A 142 8.76 16.01 -2.74
CA GLN A 142 10.03 15.45 -3.24
C GLN A 142 10.27 15.87 -4.70
N PRO A 143 11.26 16.75 -4.99
CA PRO A 143 11.70 17.02 -6.36
C PRO A 143 12.08 15.70 -7.06
N GLY A 144 11.86 15.61 -8.37
CA GLY A 144 12.11 14.38 -9.13
C GLY A 144 11.26 13.16 -8.76
N PHE A 145 10.32 13.33 -7.82
CA PHE A 145 9.37 12.30 -7.39
C PHE A 145 8.03 12.91 -7.01
N SER A 146 7.74 14.08 -7.57
CA SER A 146 6.65 14.96 -7.16
C SER A 146 5.27 14.31 -7.22
N VAL A 147 4.92 13.68 -8.35
CA VAL A 147 3.61 13.03 -8.52
C VAL A 147 3.48 11.85 -7.57
N TYR A 148 4.51 11.01 -7.43
CA TYR A 148 4.47 9.90 -6.48
C TYR A 148 4.29 10.40 -5.04
N ALA A 149 5.08 11.39 -4.60
CA ALA A 149 4.96 11.95 -3.26
C ALA A 149 3.56 12.54 -3.01
N ALA A 150 3.00 13.23 -4.00
CA ALA A 150 1.64 13.76 -3.93
C ALA A 150 0.60 12.63 -3.78
N THR A 151 0.71 11.53 -4.56
CA THR A 151 -0.20 10.38 -4.43
C THR A 151 -0.11 9.75 -3.03
N LYS A 152 1.10 9.63 -2.47
CA LYS A 152 1.28 9.04 -1.14
C LYS A 152 0.83 9.98 -0.01
N SER A 153 0.90 11.30 -0.22
CA SER A 153 0.31 12.29 0.69
C SER A 153 -1.22 12.22 0.70
N LEU A 154 -1.85 12.03 -0.48
CA LEU A 154 -3.28 11.76 -0.57
C LEU A 154 -3.65 10.51 0.23
N VAL A 155 -2.96 9.39 0.00
CA VAL A 155 -3.22 8.13 0.72
C VAL A 155 -3.11 8.32 2.23
N LEU A 156 -2.09 9.03 2.71
CA LEU A 156 -1.91 9.29 4.13
C LEU A 156 -3.04 10.15 4.71
N SER A 157 -3.43 11.22 4.02
CA SER A 157 -4.51 12.10 4.43
C SER A 157 -5.86 11.37 4.44
N PHE A 158 -6.17 10.68 3.34
CA PHE A 158 -7.38 9.85 3.21
C PHE A 158 -7.49 8.81 4.33
N SER A 159 -6.39 8.09 4.61
CA SER A 159 -6.40 7.05 5.64
C SER A 159 -6.71 7.61 7.03
N ARG A 160 -6.25 8.84 7.33
CA ARG A 160 -6.51 9.49 8.61
C ARG A 160 -7.95 9.93 8.74
N ALA A 161 -8.51 10.56 7.69
CA ALA A 161 -9.90 10.98 7.69
C ALA A 161 -10.85 9.77 7.77
N LEU A 162 -10.64 8.78 6.90
CA LEU A 162 -11.43 7.56 6.86
C LEU A 162 -11.46 6.81 8.20
N ARG A 163 -10.36 6.83 8.94
CA ARG A 163 -10.31 6.25 10.28
C ARG A 163 -11.35 6.87 11.21
N GLU A 164 -11.47 8.20 11.21
CA GLU A 164 -12.43 8.89 12.06
C GLU A 164 -13.86 8.64 11.59
N GLU A 165 -14.09 8.56 10.28
CA GLU A 165 -15.41 8.23 9.71
C GLU A 165 -15.88 6.82 10.11
N LEU A 166 -14.95 5.86 10.22
CA LEU A 166 -15.26 4.45 10.54
C LEU A 166 -15.15 4.10 12.04
N LEU A 167 -14.80 5.09 12.88
CA LEU A 167 -14.63 4.87 14.32
C LEU A 167 -15.90 4.30 14.99
N GLY A 168 -17.06 4.81 14.62
CA GLY A 168 -18.36 4.34 15.12
C GLY A 168 -18.70 2.91 14.74
N GLN A 169 -18.11 2.40 13.66
CA GLN A 169 -18.24 1.00 13.21
C GLN A 169 -17.16 0.08 13.79
N ALA A 170 -16.25 0.62 14.59
CA ALA A 170 -15.08 -0.07 15.13
C ALA A 170 -14.23 -0.76 14.06
N ILE A 171 -14.12 -0.15 12.86
CA ILE A 171 -13.20 -0.51 11.79
C ILE A 171 -11.97 0.38 11.90
N THR A 172 -10.79 -0.21 11.88
CA THR A 172 -9.53 0.56 12.00
C THR A 172 -8.88 0.79 10.64
N VAL A 173 -8.25 1.95 10.47
CA VAL A 173 -7.51 2.29 9.26
C VAL A 173 -6.07 2.63 9.62
N THR A 174 -5.13 1.94 8.98
CA THR A 174 -3.69 2.14 9.20
C THR A 174 -2.98 2.52 7.91
N ALA A 175 -2.35 3.70 7.87
CA ALA A 175 -1.46 4.09 6.79
C ALA A 175 -0.05 3.52 7.04
N VAL A 176 0.45 2.69 6.15
CA VAL A 176 1.82 2.17 6.21
C VAL A 176 2.74 3.11 5.45
N CYS A 177 3.70 3.71 6.15
CA CYS A 177 4.62 4.71 5.62
C CYS A 177 6.07 4.18 5.67
N PRO A 178 6.44 3.24 4.79
CA PRO A 178 7.81 2.72 4.74
C PRO A 178 8.76 3.73 4.12
N GLY A 179 10.03 3.65 4.52
CA GLY A 179 11.15 4.15 3.73
C GLY A 179 11.44 3.23 2.54
N PRO A 180 12.68 3.23 2.02
CA PRO A 180 13.10 2.28 1.00
C PRO A 180 12.93 0.83 1.49
N VAL A 181 12.31 -0.02 0.66
CA VAL A 181 12.09 -1.46 0.93
C VAL A 181 12.62 -2.26 -0.24
N GLU A 182 13.33 -3.32 0.03
CA GLU A 182 13.89 -4.25 -0.96
C GLU A 182 12.77 -4.98 -1.71
N THR A 183 12.35 -4.43 -2.84
CA THR A 183 11.26 -4.94 -3.67
C THR A 183 11.49 -4.58 -5.13
N GLU A 184 10.73 -5.20 -6.05
CA GLU A 184 10.74 -4.83 -7.48
C GLU A 184 10.37 -3.35 -7.76
N PHE A 185 9.94 -2.60 -6.75
CA PHE A 185 9.54 -1.20 -6.89
C PHE A 185 10.66 -0.33 -7.49
N PHE A 186 11.91 -0.56 -7.13
CA PHE A 186 13.05 0.20 -7.65
C PHE A 186 13.30 -0.08 -9.13
N ASN A 187 13.09 -1.31 -9.58
CA ASN A 187 13.24 -1.69 -10.99
C ASN A 187 12.19 -0.98 -11.86
N VAL A 188 10.96 -0.84 -11.34
CA VAL A 188 9.86 -0.15 -12.04
C VAL A 188 10.03 1.37 -12.00
N SER A 189 10.61 1.92 -10.93
CA SER A 189 10.74 3.37 -10.74
C SER A 189 11.76 4.03 -11.67
N GLY A 190 12.64 3.26 -12.32
CA GLY A 190 13.69 3.79 -13.20
C GLY A 190 14.87 4.40 -12.45
N LYS A 191 14.96 4.23 -11.14
CA LYS A 191 16.09 4.73 -10.35
C LYS A 191 17.31 3.84 -10.57
N LYS A 192 18.35 4.35 -11.27
CA LYS A 192 19.63 3.64 -11.41
C LYS A 192 20.23 3.34 -10.03
N GLU A 193 20.78 2.13 -9.90
CA GLU A 193 21.49 1.64 -8.69
C GLU A 193 22.83 2.36 -8.46
N ASN A 194 22.80 3.65 -8.22
CA ASN A 194 24.03 4.35 -7.86
C ASN A 194 23.81 5.18 -6.61
N ASN A 195 24.18 4.62 -5.45
CA ASN A 195 24.87 5.31 -4.36
C ASN A 195 24.87 4.43 -3.10
N GLY A 196 26.06 4.08 -2.61
CA GLY A 196 26.32 3.23 -1.45
C GLY A 196 25.72 3.67 -0.09
N MET A 197 24.91 4.76 -0.06
CA MET A 197 24.09 5.13 1.11
C MET A 197 22.74 4.39 1.18
N LYS A 198 22.33 3.65 0.13
CA LYS A 198 21.03 2.95 0.10
C LYS A 198 21.02 1.68 0.94
N ASP A 199 22.12 0.92 0.96
CA ASP A 199 22.15 -0.41 1.57
C ASP A 199 21.93 -0.37 3.09
N SER A 200 22.33 0.71 3.76
CA SER A 200 22.18 0.86 5.20
C SER A 200 20.78 1.30 5.65
N VAL A 201 19.91 1.76 4.74
CA VAL A 201 18.57 2.29 5.05
C VAL A 201 17.45 1.45 4.45
N THR A 202 17.76 0.54 3.53
CA THR A 202 16.77 -0.32 2.87
C THR A 202 16.29 -1.42 3.82
N ALA A 203 14.97 -1.49 4.03
CA ALA A 203 14.36 -2.48 4.91
C ALA A 203 13.90 -3.71 4.14
N LYS A 204 13.93 -4.87 4.79
CA LYS A 204 13.34 -6.10 4.25
C LYS A 204 11.82 -6.04 4.33
N PRO A 205 11.08 -6.44 3.27
CA PRO A 205 9.62 -6.39 3.24
C PRO A 205 8.98 -7.15 4.40
N GLU A 206 9.56 -8.29 4.81
CA GLU A 206 9.03 -9.13 5.88
C GLU A 206 8.96 -8.37 7.22
N LYS A 207 9.98 -7.58 7.53
CA LYS A 207 10.03 -6.80 8.78
C LYS A 207 9.06 -5.63 8.76
N VAL A 208 8.92 -4.98 7.59
CA VAL A 208 7.99 -3.86 7.40
C VAL A 208 6.56 -4.33 7.52
N VAL A 209 6.20 -5.41 6.82
CA VAL A 209 4.85 -5.98 6.82
C VAL A 209 4.48 -6.51 8.19
N LYS A 210 5.36 -7.27 8.85
CA LYS A 210 5.13 -7.77 10.23
C LYS A 210 4.80 -6.64 11.20
N LYS A 211 5.53 -5.52 11.07
CA LYS A 211 5.24 -4.34 11.90
C LYS A 211 3.90 -3.71 11.50
N ALA A 212 3.61 -3.59 10.21
CA ALA A 212 2.39 -2.97 9.72
C ALA A 212 1.14 -3.71 10.20
N LEU A 213 1.12 -5.04 10.11
CA LEU A 213 0.04 -5.88 10.60
C LEU A 213 -0.15 -5.74 12.11
N ARG A 214 0.92 -5.82 12.90
CA ARG A 214 0.85 -5.60 14.35
C ARG A 214 0.36 -4.19 14.74
N ASP A 215 0.70 -3.18 13.94
CA ASP A 215 0.23 -1.82 14.18
C ASP A 215 -1.26 -1.68 13.81
N ALA A 216 -1.73 -2.38 12.76
CA ALA A 216 -3.14 -2.44 12.38
C ALA A 216 -3.99 -3.12 13.47
N GLU A 217 -3.58 -4.28 13.98
CA GLU A 217 -4.24 -4.98 15.08
C GLU A 217 -4.34 -4.12 16.35
N LYS A 218 -3.30 -3.32 16.63
CA LYS A 218 -3.31 -2.37 17.75
C LYS A 218 -4.11 -1.09 17.46
N GLY A 219 -4.77 -1.02 16.32
CA GLY A 219 -5.54 0.13 15.89
C GLY A 219 -4.70 1.40 15.71
N ARG A 220 -3.43 1.30 15.36
CA ARG A 220 -2.58 2.49 15.13
C ARG A 220 -2.94 3.16 13.81
N THR A 221 -3.06 4.48 13.82
CA THR A 221 -3.34 5.27 12.61
C THR A 221 -2.24 5.18 11.55
N MET A 222 -0.98 4.96 12.00
CA MET A 222 0.18 4.95 11.11
C MET A 222 1.20 3.90 11.55
N SER A 223 1.75 3.18 10.59
CA SER A 223 2.90 2.30 10.78
C SER A 223 4.13 2.88 10.07
N VAL A 224 5.19 3.17 10.82
CA VAL A 224 6.48 3.65 10.31
C VAL A 224 7.57 2.71 10.80
N TYR A 225 8.25 2.05 9.85
CA TYR A 225 9.34 1.12 10.17
C TYR A 225 10.68 1.83 10.19
N GLY A 226 11.50 1.51 11.20
CA GLY A 226 12.86 2.03 11.37
C GLY A 226 12.91 3.38 12.11
N LEU A 227 13.99 3.59 12.87
CA LEU A 227 14.19 4.81 13.65
C LEU A 227 14.43 6.02 12.73
N SER A 228 15.20 5.84 11.66
CA SER A 228 15.50 6.88 10.66
C SER A 228 14.21 7.46 10.06
N MET A 229 13.25 6.62 9.70
CA MET A 229 11.98 7.08 9.12
C MET A 229 11.08 7.76 10.16
N LYS A 230 11.14 7.35 11.42
CA LYS A 230 10.44 8.03 12.51
C LYS A 230 11.02 9.42 12.76
N LEU A 231 12.34 9.54 12.75
CA LEU A 231 13.03 10.84 12.88
C LEU A 231 12.74 11.74 11.67
N CYS A 232 12.79 11.20 10.45
CA CYS A 232 12.40 11.91 9.23
C CYS A 232 10.98 12.48 9.35
N ARG A 233 10.02 11.69 9.81
CA ARG A 233 8.63 12.13 10.03
C ARG A 233 8.55 13.30 11.04
N ILE A 234 9.33 13.27 12.12
CA ILE A 234 9.35 14.34 13.10
C ILE A 234 9.99 15.59 12.49
N ALA A 235 11.12 15.45 11.83
CA ALA A 235 11.82 16.54 11.17
C ALA A 235 10.95 17.26 10.14
N THR A 236 10.23 16.53 9.31
CA THR A 236 9.33 17.11 8.29
C THR A 236 8.11 17.83 8.88
N LYS A 237 7.79 17.63 10.16
CA LYS A 237 6.75 18.38 10.86
C LYS A 237 7.27 19.67 11.50
N LEU A 238 8.53 19.69 11.93
CA LEU A 238 9.11 20.79 12.69
C LEU A 238 9.85 21.78 11.77
N ILE A 239 10.47 21.28 10.69
CA ILE A 239 11.26 22.09 9.76
C ILE A 239 10.35 22.55 8.61
N PRO A 240 10.32 23.87 8.30
CA PRO A 240 9.58 24.37 7.14
C PRO A 240 10.00 23.66 5.86
N HIS A 241 9.02 23.23 5.03
CA HIS A 241 9.29 22.47 3.82
C HIS A 241 10.24 23.17 2.84
N GLY A 242 10.24 24.50 2.79
CA GLY A 242 11.19 25.28 1.98
C GLY A 242 12.66 25.01 2.32
N ILE A 243 12.98 24.80 3.62
CA ILE A 243 14.34 24.44 4.05
C ILE A 243 14.66 23.00 3.63
N ILE A 244 13.72 22.08 3.88
CA ILE A 244 13.88 20.66 3.49
C ILE A 244 14.14 20.55 1.98
N LEU A 245 13.36 21.25 1.16
CA LEU A 245 13.49 21.24 -0.29
C LEU A 245 14.85 21.80 -0.77
N LYS A 246 15.39 22.84 -0.11
CA LYS A 246 16.73 23.35 -0.40
C LYS A 246 17.81 22.29 -0.10
N ILE A 247 17.69 21.61 1.04
CA ILE A 247 18.62 20.54 1.42
C ILE A 247 18.53 19.39 0.42
N MET A 248 17.31 18.97 0.05
CA MET A 248 17.12 17.88 -0.91
C MET A 248 17.71 18.19 -2.29
N LYS A 249 17.67 19.44 -2.74
CA LYS A 249 18.30 19.86 -4.00
C LYS A 249 19.82 19.67 -4.03
N LEU A 250 20.50 19.67 -2.87
CA LEU A 250 21.93 19.44 -2.79
C LEU A 250 22.33 17.96 -3.02
N PHE A 251 21.37 17.04 -2.88
CA PHE A 251 21.56 15.59 -2.99
C PHE A 251 20.85 14.98 -4.22
N TRP A 252 20.28 15.83 -5.06
CA TRP A 252 19.52 15.43 -6.24
C TRP A 252 20.28 15.54 -7.58
#